data_3b724a8013371faf9bbdeadd726ae73a
#
_entry.id   3b724a8013371faf9bbdeadd726ae73a
#
_cell.length_a   1.000
_cell.length_b   1.000
_cell.length_c   1.000
_cell.angle_alpha   90.00
_cell.angle_beta   90.00
_cell.angle_gamma   90.00
#
_symmetry.space_group_name_H-M   'P 1'
#
loop_
_entity.id
_entity.type
_entity.pdbx_description
1 polymer ?
#
loop_
_entity_poly.entity_id
_entity_poly.type
_entity_poly.pdbx_seq_one_letter_code
_entity_poly.pdbx_strand_id
1 'polypeptide(L)'
;MRRKTGGLTPLIYVGPAVIFLLIYQMYPALQTIYLSFLDRRSEAFVGLENYKYVFTSQVMLTAFKNNLLWLVFFTVGTVSLGLLFAILVDKVKYESFAKSIIFMPMAISFVGAGVVWKFMYTYKPPGSGQIGLLNQILVIFGFEPKGWLLESPINNFALIVVGLWIWTGYCMVLLSAAYKGIPKELVEAAEVDGANQLQVFRHITIPELRPALTMVVTTMLVNVLKIFDIIYVMTNGNFGTEVIANRMFKEMFQFSNTGRASAIAVVLFLMIIPIMYANVRQKLREG
;
A
#
# COMPACT_ATOMS: atom_id res chain seq x y z
N MET A 1 -8.48 46.79 20.30
CA MET A 1 -8.70 45.96 21.51
C MET A 1 -8.59 44.50 21.14
N ARG A 2 -7.43 43.84 21.34
CA ARG A 2 -7.26 42.39 21.20
C ARG A 2 -7.87 41.74 22.45
N ARG A 3 -9.07 41.15 22.30
CA ARG A 3 -9.62 40.26 23.34
C ARG A 3 -8.62 39.15 23.58
N LYS A 4 -8.00 39.13 24.76
CA LYS A 4 -7.34 37.94 25.30
C LYS A 4 -8.44 36.88 25.49
N THR A 5 -8.72 36.08 24.48
CA THR A 5 -9.51 34.87 24.64
C THR A 5 -8.73 33.98 25.56
N GLY A 6 -9.26 33.79 26.77
CA GLY A 6 -8.61 33.07 27.84
C GLY A 6 -8.17 31.68 27.38
N GLY A 7 -7.02 31.19 27.89
CA GLY A 7 -6.36 29.97 27.49
C GLY A 7 -7.20 28.66 27.63
N LEU A 8 -8.43 28.74 28.15
CA LEU A 8 -9.37 27.60 28.27
C LEU A 8 -10.26 27.40 27.05
N THR A 9 -10.50 28.42 26.23
CA THR A 9 -11.39 28.34 25.06
C THR A 9 -10.91 27.30 24.02
N PRO A 10 -9.63 27.26 23.60
CA PRO A 10 -9.14 26.19 22.72
C PRO A 10 -9.25 24.80 23.34
N LEU A 11 -9.02 24.68 24.65
CA LEU A 11 -9.09 23.41 25.37
C LEU A 11 -10.53 22.84 25.40
N ILE A 12 -11.54 23.68 25.49
CA ILE A 12 -12.95 23.23 25.48
C ILE A 12 -13.32 22.66 24.08
N TYR A 13 -12.85 23.26 23.00
CA TYR A 13 -13.15 22.80 21.64
C TYR A 13 -12.30 21.62 21.19
N VAL A 14 -11.02 21.59 21.54
CA VAL A 14 -10.07 20.54 21.12
C VAL A 14 -10.00 19.40 22.16
N GLY A 15 -10.30 19.69 23.43
CA GLY A 15 -10.18 18.76 24.54
C GLY A 15 -10.92 17.43 24.31
N PRO A 16 -12.21 17.42 23.95
CA PRO A 16 -12.93 16.18 23.69
C PRO A 16 -12.26 15.30 22.62
N ALA A 17 -11.79 15.89 21.52
CA ALA A 17 -11.08 15.18 20.46
C ALA A 17 -9.75 14.59 20.96
N VAL A 18 -8.98 15.35 21.74
CA VAL A 18 -7.71 14.90 22.34
C VAL A 18 -7.97 13.77 23.33
N ILE A 19 -8.97 13.87 24.21
CA ILE A 19 -9.33 12.82 25.16
C ILE A 19 -9.70 11.55 24.39
N PHE A 20 -10.51 11.65 23.34
CA PHE A 20 -10.88 10.52 22.51
C PHE A 20 -9.65 9.84 21.89
N LEU A 21 -8.72 10.62 21.32
CA LEU A 21 -7.46 10.09 20.76
C LEU A 21 -6.59 9.42 21.84
N LEU A 22 -6.49 10.00 23.03
CA LEU A 22 -5.73 9.42 24.14
C LEU A 22 -6.31 8.07 24.56
N ILE A 23 -7.62 7.97 24.73
CA ILE A 23 -8.28 6.75 25.19
C ILE A 23 -8.28 5.67 24.09
N TYR A 24 -8.64 6.00 22.87
CA TYR A 24 -8.87 4.99 21.83
C TYR A 24 -7.66 4.71 20.94
N GLN A 25 -6.65 5.55 20.96
CA GLN A 25 -5.45 5.38 20.13
C GLN A 25 -4.17 5.25 20.95
N MET A 26 -3.91 6.17 21.89
CA MET A 26 -2.68 6.13 22.67
C MET A 26 -2.67 4.99 23.69
N TYR A 27 -3.77 4.79 24.43
CA TYR A 27 -3.84 3.72 25.44
C TYR A 27 -3.66 2.31 24.82
N PRO A 28 -4.38 1.91 23.74
CA PRO A 28 -4.15 0.61 23.11
C PRO A 28 -2.74 0.48 22.50
N ALA A 29 -2.16 1.56 21.97
CA ALA A 29 -0.78 1.53 21.47
C ALA A 29 0.23 1.25 22.61
N LEU A 30 0.10 1.94 23.75
CA LEU A 30 0.95 1.70 24.90
C LEU A 30 0.74 0.29 25.48
N GLN A 31 -0.50 -0.19 25.52
CA GLN A 31 -0.83 -1.55 25.92
C GLN A 31 -0.18 -2.57 24.98
N THR A 32 -0.21 -2.35 23.67
CA THR A 32 0.46 -3.22 22.69
C THR A 32 1.98 -3.26 22.92
N ILE A 33 2.61 -2.11 23.21
CA ILE A 33 4.03 -2.06 23.56
C ILE A 33 4.29 -2.87 24.84
N TYR A 34 3.48 -2.73 25.88
CA TYR A 34 3.62 -3.50 27.10
C TYR A 34 3.47 -5.01 26.84
N LEU A 35 2.41 -5.43 26.13
CA LEU A 35 2.14 -6.83 25.79
C LEU A 35 3.24 -7.47 24.97
N SER A 36 4.00 -6.69 24.19
CA SER A 36 5.12 -7.19 23.38
C SER A 36 6.27 -7.78 24.21
N PHE A 37 6.36 -7.44 25.49
CA PHE A 37 7.36 -7.96 26.42
C PHE A 37 6.83 -9.13 27.26
N LEU A 38 5.55 -9.50 27.10
CA LEU A 38 4.92 -10.59 27.82
C LEU A 38 4.92 -11.88 26.99
N ASP A 39 4.67 -12.99 27.66
CA ASP A 39 4.55 -14.30 27.05
C ASP A 39 3.31 -14.45 26.15
N ARG A 40 3.11 -15.65 25.66
CA ARG A 40 1.97 -16.00 24.80
C ARG A 40 0.61 -15.61 25.37
N ARG A 41 0.41 -15.78 26.70
CA ARG A 41 -0.85 -15.54 27.41
C ARG A 41 -0.91 -14.17 28.09
N SER A 42 0.15 -13.40 28.01
CA SER A 42 0.30 -12.12 28.70
C SER A 42 0.31 -12.25 30.25
N GLU A 43 0.85 -13.36 30.74
CA GLU A 43 0.93 -13.67 32.17
C GLU A 43 2.34 -13.43 32.72
N ALA A 44 3.38 -13.75 31.97
CA ALA A 44 4.77 -13.65 32.39
C ALA A 44 5.58 -12.67 31.54
N PHE A 45 6.51 -11.96 32.17
CA PHE A 45 7.46 -11.08 31.46
C PHE A 45 8.59 -11.91 30.85
N VAL A 46 8.74 -11.84 29.52
CA VAL A 46 9.76 -12.58 28.74
C VAL A 46 10.81 -11.67 28.12
N GLY A 47 10.79 -10.39 28.44
CA GLY A 47 11.76 -9.43 27.92
C GLY A 47 11.73 -9.34 26.39
N LEU A 48 12.88 -9.55 25.73
CA LEU A 48 13.02 -9.40 24.29
C LEU A 48 12.84 -10.69 23.48
N GLU A 49 12.33 -11.78 24.05
CA GLU A 49 12.18 -13.06 23.34
C GLU A 49 11.25 -12.96 22.13
N ASN A 50 10.16 -12.20 22.24
CA ASN A 50 9.26 -11.97 21.12
C ASN A 50 9.93 -11.20 19.98
N TYR A 51 10.78 -10.23 20.30
CA TYR A 51 11.55 -9.49 19.29
C TYR A 51 12.64 -10.38 18.68
N LYS A 52 13.29 -11.25 19.46
CA LYS A 52 14.20 -12.27 18.92
C LYS A 52 13.47 -13.10 17.87
N TYR A 53 12.28 -13.60 18.16
CA TYR A 53 11.45 -14.30 17.17
C TYR A 53 11.21 -13.47 15.91
N VAL A 54 10.84 -12.18 16.05
CA VAL A 54 10.56 -11.30 14.92
C VAL A 54 11.77 -11.19 13.98
N PHE A 55 12.98 -11.08 14.51
CA PHE A 55 14.18 -10.85 13.70
C PHE A 55 14.97 -12.12 13.33
N THR A 56 14.64 -13.28 13.88
CA THR A 56 15.40 -14.52 13.63
C THR A 56 14.58 -15.65 13.01
N SER A 57 13.25 -15.63 13.13
CA SER A 57 12.45 -16.73 12.57
C SER A 57 12.37 -16.65 11.05
N GLN A 58 12.54 -17.79 10.39
CA GLN A 58 12.51 -17.91 8.92
C GLN A 58 11.21 -17.33 8.31
N VAL A 59 10.08 -17.52 9.00
CA VAL A 59 8.79 -17.00 8.54
C VAL A 59 8.75 -15.48 8.57
N MET A 60 9.30 -14.85 9.61
CA MET A 60 9.38 -13.40 9.70
C MET A 60 10.38 -12.82 8.68
N LEU A 61 11.52 -13.48 8.48
CA LEU A 61 12.48 -13.06 7.45
C LEU A 61 11.86 -13.12 6.05
N THR A 62 11.08 -14.16 5.76
CA THR A 62 10.30 -14.24 4.52
C THR A 62 9.28 -13.10 4.44
N ALA A 63 8.57 -12.81 5.53
CA ALA A 63 7.61 -11.71 5.58
C ALA A 63 8.28 -10.35 5.33
N PHE A 64 9.43 -10.07 5.92
CA PHE A 64 10.21 -8.85 5.66
C PHE A 64 10.65 -8.74 4.20
N LYS A 65 11.18 -9.82 3.63
CA LYS A 65 11.56 -9.89 2.22
C LYS A 65 10.39 -9.58 1.29
N ASN A 66 9.24 -10.20 1.55
CA ASN A 66 8.05 -9.98 0.74
C ASN A 66 7.52 -8.54 0.90
N ASN A 67 7.47 -7.99 2.12
CA ASN A 67 7.10 -6.59 2.31
C ASN A 67 8.04 -5.64 1.56
N LEU A 68 9.34 -5.90 1.52
CA LEU A 68 10.29 -5.11 0.73
C LEU A 68 10.00 -5.23 -0.77
N LEU A 69 9.72 -6.46 -1.27
CA LEU A 69 9.35 -6.70 -2.65
C LEU A 69 8.07 -5.92 -3.01
N TRP A 70 7.04 -6.00 -2.18
CA TRP A 70 5.82 -5.21 -2.32
C TRP A 70 6.09 -3.71 -2.28
N LEU A 71 6.94 -3.24 -1.37
CA LEU A 71 7.28 -1.83 -1.20
C LEU A 71 7.89 -1.25 -2.48
N VAL A 72 8.77 -2.00 -3.14
CA VAL A 72 9.38 -1.57 -4.40
C VAL A 72 8.41 -1.72 -5.56
N PHE A 73 7.97 -2.94 -5.88
CA PHE A 73 7.24 -3.21 -7.12
C PHE A 73 5.82 -2.67 -7.12
N PHE A 74 5.13 -2.73 -5.98
CA PHE A 74 3.79 -2.16 -5.88
C PHE A 74 3.83 -0.64 -5.92
N THR A 75 4.71 0.02 -5.14
CA THR A 75 4.77 1.48 -5.11
C THR A 75 5.20 2.05 -6.46
N VAL A 76 6.29 1.54 -7.03
CA VAL A 76 6.76 1.98 -8.35
C VAL A 76 5.70 1.69 -9.41
N GLY A 77 5.11 0.51 -9.40
CA GLY A 77 4.11 0.10 -10.38
C GLY A 77 2.84 0.97 -10.33
N THR A 78 2.24 1.17 -9.14
CA THR A 78 1.02 1.98 -8.99
C THR A 78 1.25 3.44 -9.35
N VAL A 79 2.37 4.03 -8.93
CA VAL A 79 2.66 5.44 -9.20
C VAL A 79 2.99 5.64 -10.68
N SER A 80 3.80 4.77 -11.29
CA SER A 80 4.16 4.87 -12.70
C SER A 80 2.96 4.64 -13.62
N LEU A 81 2.15 3.60 -13.35
CA LEU A 81 0.92 3.35 -14.11
C LEU A 81 -0.11 4.46 -13.89
N GLY A 82 -0.25 4.94 -12.63
CA GLY A 82 -1.12 6.06 -12.31
C GLY A 82 -0.74 7.33 -13.05
N LEU A 83 0.54 7.68 -13.10
CA LEU A 83 1.04 8.83 -13.85
C LEU A 83 0.84 8.64 -15.37
N LEU A 84 1.18 7.46 -15.88
CA LEU A 84 0.97 7.15 -17.29
C LEU A 84 -0.50 7.34 -17.69
N PHE A 85 -1.42 6.75 -16.94
CA PHE A 85 -2.85 6.90 -17.23
C PHE A 85 -3.35 8.33 -16.99
N ALA A 86 -2.83 9.06 -16.00
CA ALA A 86 -3.17 10.46 -15.78
C ALA A 86 -2.89 11.31 -17.03
N ILE A 87 -1.73 11.12 -17.67
CA ILE A 87 -1.32 11.87 -18.86
C ILE A 87 -2.06 11.39 -20.11
N LEU A 88 -2.23 10.07 -20.29
CA LEU A 88 -2.89 9.53 -21.48
C LEU A 88 -4.38 9.86 -21.51
N VAL A 89 -5.05 9.74 -20.37
CA VAL A 89 -6.50 9.95 -20.28
C VAL A 89 -6.88 11.43 -20.36
N ASP A 90 -5.99 12.34 -19.99
CA ASP A 90 -6.22 13.79 -20.12
C ASP A 90 -6.37 14.23 -21.60
N LYS A 91 -5.78 13.47 -22.53
CA LYS A 91 -5.82 13.76 -23.98
C LYS A 91 -7.02 13.15 -24.70
N VAL A 92 -7.85 12.33 -24.04
CA VAL A 92 -8.96 11.64 -24.72
C VAL A 92 -10.29 12.37 -24.56
N LYS A 93 -11.14 12.31 -25.59
CA LYS A 93 -12.44 12.98 -25.63
C LYS A 93 -13.41 12.54 -24.53
N TYR A 94 -13.29 11.28 -24.05
CA TYR A 94 -14.14 10.69 -23.01
C TYR A 94 -13.38 10.51 -21.69
N GLU A 95 -12.62 11.52 -21.28
CA GLU A 95 -11.77 11.50 -20.09
C GLU A 95 -12.48 11.00 -18.82
N SER A 96 -13.64 11.58 -18.48
CA SER A 96 -14.38 11.23 -17.27
C SER A 96 -14.81 9.76 -17.25
N PHE A 97 -15.24 9.22 -18.39
CA PHE A 97 -15.61 7.82 -18.52
C PHE A 97 -14.41 6.88 -18.37
N ALA A 98 -13.30 7.20 -19.05
CA ALA A 98 -12.07 6.42 -18.94
C ALA A 98 -11.53 6.42 -17.50
N LYS A 99 -11.51 7.57 -16.83
CA LYS A 99 -11.13 7.68 -15.41
C LYS A 99 -12.03 6.84 -14.51
N SER A 100 -13.35 6.85 -14.75
CA SER A 100 -14.30 6.06 -13.97
C SER A 100 -14.03 4.56 -14.08
N ILE A 101 -13.74 4.05 -15.28
CA ILE A 101 -13.41 2.63 -15.50
C ILE A 101 -12.11 2.25 -14.79
N ILE A 102 -11.05 3.06 -14.91
CA ILE A 102 -9.75 2.77 -14.28
C ILE A 102 -9.83 2.88 -12.76
N PHE A 103 -10.70 3.74 -12.24
CA PHE A 103 -10.90 3.91 -10.80
C PHE A 103 -11.86 2.87 -10.18
N MET A 104 -12.74 2.26 -10.99
CA MET A 104 -13.80 1.33 -10.53
C MET A 104 -13.28 0.19 -9.64
N PRO A 105 -12.11 -0.44 -9.89
CA PRO A 105 -11.60 -1.49 -9.01
C PRO A 105 -11.49 -1.09 -7.55
N MET A 106 -11.20 0.16 -7.25
CA MET A 106 -11.09 0.66 -5.87
C MET A 106 -12.42 0.70 -5.12
N ALA A 107 -13.56 0.67 -5.82
CA ALA A 107 -14.88 0.60 -5.20
C ALA A 107 -15.21 -0.81 -4.67
N ILE A 108 -14.45 -1.83 -5.07
CA ILE A 108 -14.61 -3.21 -4.61
C ILE A 108 -13.81 -3.38 -3.31
N SER A 109 -14.37 -4.12 -2.32
CA SER A 109 -13.59 -4.45 -1.12
C SER A 109 -12.34 -5.27 -1.48
N PHE A 110 -11.23 -5.08 -0.76
CA PHE A 110 -9.98 -5.82 -1.01
C PHE A 110 -10.18 -7.34 -0.90
N VAL A 111 -11.02 -7.78 0.03
CA VAL A 111 -11.42 -9.18 0.19
C VAL A 111 -12.16 -9.66 -1.06
N GLY A 112 -13.15 -8.91 -1.54
CA GLY A 112 -13.90 -9.21 -2.76
C GLY A 112 -13.00 -9.28 -3.99
N ALA A 113 -12.11 -8.30 -4.14
CA ALA A 113 -11.11 -8.30 -5.21
C ALA A 113 -10.20 -9.54 -5.14
N GLY A 114 -9.72 -9.90 -3.95
CA GLY A 114 -8.92 -11.11 -3.74
C GLY A 114 -9.66 -12.38 -4.16
N VAL A 115 -10.95 -12.50 -3.84
CA VAL A 115 -11.78 -13.64 -4.25
C VAL A 115 -11.91 -13.70 -5.78
N VAL A 116 -12.25 -12.58 -6.44
CA VAL A 116 -12.36 -12.51 -7.91
C VAL A 116 -11.07 -12.96 -8.57
N TRP A 117 -9.93 -12.40 -8.15
CA TRP A 117 -8.63 -12.73 -8.73
C TRP A 117 -8.18 -14.16 -8.42
N LYS A 118 -8.57 -14.72 -7.27
CA LYS A 118 -8.32 -16.13 -6.94
C LYS A 118 -8.99 -17.06 -7.95
N PHE A 119 -10.22 -16.74 -8.38
CA PHE A 119 -10.87 -17.48 -9.48
C PHE A 119 -10.15 -17.26 -10.82
N MET A 120 -9.72 -16.06 -11.15
CA MET A 120 -8.98 -15.77 -12.37
C MET A 120 -7.65 -16.54 -12.46
N TYR A 121 -6.96 -16.72 -11.31
CA TYR A 121 -5.71 -17.44 -11.17
C TYR A 121 -5.87 -18.95 -10.94
N THR A 122 -7.11 -19.46 -10.91
CA THR A 122 -7.33 -20.91 -10.65
C THR A 122 -6.52 -21.76 -11.63
N TYR A 123 -5.85 -22.76 -11.07
CA TYR A 123 -5.00 -23.70 -11.81
C TYR A 123 -5.56 -25.11 -11.72
N LYS A 124 -5.53 -25.82 -12.83
CA LYS A 124 -5.71 -27.28 -12.92
C LYS A 124 -4.52 -27.89 -13.65
N PRO A 125 -4.17 -29.16 -13.37
CA PRO A 125 -3.08 -29.86 -14.08
C PRO A 125 -3.26 -29.84 -15.61
N PRO A 126 -2.17 -29.89 -16.38
CA PRO A 126 -2.21 -29.99 -17.82
C PRO A 126 -3.10 -31.17 -18.27
N GLY A 127 -3.84 -31.01 -19.36
CA GLY A 127 -4.81 -31.99 -19.85
C GLY A 127 -6.18 -31.93 -19.17
N SER A 128 -6.34 -31.20 -18.06
CA SER A 128 -7.64 -30.90 -17.46
C SER A 128 -8.18 -29.58 -18.00
N GLY A 129 -9.49 -29.51 -18.25
CA GLY A 129 -10.10 -28.23 -18.68
C GLY A 129 -9.86 -27.12 -17.65
N GLN A 130 -9.18 -26.05 -18.05
CA GLN A 130 -8.91 -24.91 -17.16
C GLN A 130 -10.19 -24.13 -16.89
N ILE A 131 -10.40 -23.73 -15.64
CA ILE A 131 -11.53 -22.87 -15.23
C ILE A 131 -11.09 -21.44 -14.91
N GLY A 132 -9.80 -21.23 -14.61
CA GLY A 132 -9.23 -19.92 -14.39
C GLY A 132 -9.00 -19.18 -15.70
N LEU A 133 -9.49 -17.93 -15.80
CA LEU A 133 -9.45 -17.14 -17.03
C LEU A 133 -8.02 -17.03 -17.60
N LEU A 134 -7.02 -16.75 -16.76
CA LEU A 134 -5.65 -16.55 -17.23
C LEU A 134 -5.04 -17.85 -17.74
N ASN A 135 -5.32 -18.97 -17.10
CA ASN A 135 -4.84 -20.28 -17.57
C ASN A 135 -5.58 -20.73 -18.83
N GLN A 136 -6.87 -20.41 -18.96
CA GLN A 136 -7.60 -20.68 -20.20
C GLN A 136 -7.01 -19.88 -21.37
N ILE A 137 -6.66 -18.60 -21.17
CA ILE A 137 -5.99 -17.78 -22.18
C ILE A 137 -4.63 -18.41 -22.57
N LEU A 138 -3.81 -18.81 -21.60
CA LEU A 138 -2.54 -19.48 -21.88
C LEU A 138 -2.71 -20.71 -22.76
N VAL A 139 -3.67 -21.58 -22.44
CA VAL A 139 -3.94 -22.81 -23.20
C VAL A 139 -4.42 -22.50 -24.63
N ILE A 140 -5.26 -21.48 -24.82
CA ILE A 140 -5.69 -21.04 -26.17
C ILE A 140 -4.50 -20.63 -27.03
N PHE A 141 -3.48 -19.99 -26.42
CA PHE A 141 -2.24 -19.62 -27.14
C PHE A 141 -1.18 -20.74 -27.19
N GLY A 142 -1.52 -21.96 -26.76
CA GLY A 142 -0.61 -23.10 -26.81
C GLY A 142 0.42 -23.15 -25.68
N PHE A 143 0.27 -22.36 -24.64
CA PHE A 143 1.14 -22.38 -23.46
C PHE A 143 0.60 -23.33 -22.39
N GLU A 144 1.49 -23.86 -21.56
CA GLU A 144 1.09 -24.66 -20.41
C GLU A 144 0.46 -23.79 -19.31
N PRO A 145 -0.57 -24.31 -18.62
CA PRO A 145 -1.16 -23.60 -17.48
C PRO A 145 -0.17 -23.47 -16.33
N LYS A 146 -0.23 -22.35 -15.61
CA LYS A 146 0.70 -22.02 -14.52
C LYS A 146 0.00 -21.95 -13.18
N GLY A 147 0.70 -22.42 -12.15
CA GLY A 147 0.28 -22.29 -10.75
C GLY A 147 0.56 -20.91 -10.17
N TRP A 148 -0.10 -19.87 -10.72
CA TRP A 148 0.13 -18.44 -10.40
C TRP A 148 0.29 -18.12 -8.92
N LEU A 149 -0.44 -18.82 -8.06
CA LEU A 149 -0.42 -18.61 -6.60
C LEU A 149 0.38 -19.67 -5.85
N LEU A 150 0.85 -20.70 -6.54
CA LEU A 150 1.50 -21.88 -5.94
C LEU A 150 3.03 -21.82 -6.08
N GLU A 151 3.54 -21.15 -7.10
CA GLU A 151 4.95 -21.17 -7.48
C GLU A 151 5.65 -19.87 -7.10
N SER A 152 6.72 -19.96 -6.27
CA SER A 152 7.59 -18.83 -5.98
C SER A 152 8.65 -18.68 -7.09
N PRO A 153 9.01 -17.43 -7.50
CA PRO A 153 8.57 -16.13 -7.01
C PRO A 153 7.31 -15.54 -7.70
N ILE A 154 6.74 -16.23 -8.68
CA ILE A 154 5.62 -15.74 -9.52
C ILE A 154 4.41 -15.36 -8.67
N ASN A 155 4.14 -16.12 -7.62
CA ASN A 155 2.99 -15.90 -6.73
C ASN A 155 2.99 -14.51 -6.07
N ASN A 156 4.14 -14.01 -5.62
CA ASN A 156 4.22 -12.66 -5.07
C ASN A 156 3.92 -11.59 -6.13
N PHE A 157 4.43 -11.75 -7.35
CA PHE A 157 4.13 -10.82 -8.45
C PHE A 157 2.66 -10.91 -8.87
N ALA A 158 2.05 -12.11 -8.90
CA ALA A 158 0.63 -12.28 -9.15
C ALA A 158 -0.23 -11.52 -8.13
N LEU A 159 0.11 -11.59 -6.84
CA LEU A 159 -0.55 -10.84 -5.78
C LEU A 159 -0.34 -9.32 -5.95
N ILE A 160 0.87 -8.89 -6.31
CA ILE A 160 1.18 -7.46 -6.57
C ILE A 160 0.33 -6.93 -7.73
N VAL A 161 0.15 -7.70 -8.81
CA VAL A 161 -0.72 -7.30 -9.95
C VAL A 161 -2.15 -7.01 -9.49
N VAL A 162 -2.69 -7.78 -8.56
CA VAL A 162 -4.01 -7.49 -7.96
C VAL A 162 -3.99 -6.15 -7.23
N GLY A 163 -2.95 -5.90 -6.44
CA GLY A 163 -2.77 -4.63 -5.77
C GLY A 163 -2.64 -3.46 -6.75
N LEU A 164 -1.85 -3.61 -7.83
CA LEU A 164 -1.73 -2.61 -8.90
C LEU A 164 -3.08 -2.31 -9.53
N TRP A 165 -3.86 -3.33 -9.87
CA TRP A 165 -5.18 -3.18 -10.46
C TRP A 165 -6.12 -2.36 -9.58
N ILE A 166 -6.10 -2.55 -8.25
CA ILE A 166 -6.94 -1.81 -7.31
C ILE A 166 -6.48 -0.35 -7.17
N TRP A 167 -5.18 -0.12 -6.98
CA TRP A 167 -4.66 1.17 -6.54
C TRP A 167 -4.23 2.12 -7.65
N THR A 168 -4.02 1.63 -8.87
CA THR A 168 -3.60 2.48 -10.00
C THR A 168 -4.59 3.60 -10.30
N GLY A 169 -5.90 3.33 -10.21
CA GLY A 169 -6.95 4.32 -10.41
C GLY A 169 -6.88 5.48 -9.41
N TYR A 170 -6.60 5.20 -8.15
CA TYR A 170 -6.40 6.22 -7.12
C TYR A 170 -5.20 7.12 -7.45
N CYS A 171 -4.06 6.52 -7.78
CA CYS A 171 -2.86 7.27 -8.17
C CYS A 171 -3.13 8.12 -9.42
N MET A 172 -3.82 7.57 -10.43
CA MET A 172 -4.21 8.27 -11.64
C MET A 172 -5.05 9.51 -11.34
N VAL A 173 -6.08 9.41 -10.50
CA VAL A 173 -6.98 10.53 -10.21
C VAL A 173 -6.23 11.67 -9.53
N LEU A 174 -5.41 11.37 -8.51
CA LEU A 174 -4.62 12.39 -7.80
C LEU A 174 -3.58 13.06 -8.71
N LEU A 175 -2.85 12.25 -9.48
CA LEU A 175 -1.83 12.78 -10.38
C LEU A 175 -2.43 13.53 -11.57
N SER A 176 -3.62 13.12 -12.06
CA SER A 176 -4.33 13.86 -13.10
C SER A 176 -4.82 15.24 -12.62
N ALA A 177 -5.30 15.32 -11.37
CA ALA A 177 -5.68 16.62 -10.79
C ALA A 177 -4.47 17.57 -10.70
N ALA A 178 -3.33 17.05 -10.25
CA ALA A 178 -2.10 17.82 -10.18
C ALA A 178 -1.57 18.19 -11.59
N TYR A 179 -1.62 17.26 -12.54
CA TYR A 179 -1.19 17.50 -13.92
C TYR A 179 -1.98 18.63 -14.59
N LYS A 180 -3.29 18.67 -14.39
CA LYS A 180 -4.16 19.76 -14.88
C LYS A 180 -3.89 21.12 -14.22
N GLY A 181 -3.27 21.11 -13.05
CA GLY A 181 -2.86 22.33 -12.35
C GLY A 181 -1.58 22.97 -12.89
N ILE A 182 -0.84 22.32 -13.76
CA ILE A 182 0.37 22.87 -14.36
C ILE A 182 -0.03 24.02 -15.31
N PRO A 183 0.53 25.24 -15.12
CA PRO A 183 0.28 26.36 -16.03
C PRO A 183 0.67 26.02 -17.48
N LYS A 184 -0.26 26.22 -18.40
CA LYS A 184 -0.01 25.92 -19.84
C LYS A 184 1.10 26.76 -20.41
N GLU A 185 1.24 27.98 -19.93
CA GLU A 185 2.26 28.94 -20.34
C GLU A 185 3.68 28.40 -20.17
N LEU A 186 3.92 27.56 -19.17
CA LEU A 186 5.23 26.92 -18.96
C LEU A 186 5.53 25.89 -20.06
N VAL A 187 4.52 25.14 -20.47
CA VAL A 187 4.65 24.14 -21.53
C VAL A 187 4.83 24.82 -22.89
N GLU A 188 3.99 25.83 -23.18
CA GLU A 188 4.04 26.59 -24.45
C GLU A 188 5.37 27.35 -24.60
N ALA A 189 5.88 27.96 -23.54
CA ALA A 189 7.19 28.63 -23.56
C ALA A 189 8.32 27.64 -23.89
N ALA A 190 8.32 26.47 -23.29
CA ALA A 190 9.34 25.44 -23.58
C ALA A 190 9.23 24.90 -25.02
N GLU A 191 8.02 24.76 -25.57
CA GLU A 191 7.81 24.36 -26.97
C GLU A 191 8.30 25.43 -27.93
N VAL A 192 8.10 26.71 -27.62
CA VAL A 192 8.67 27.84 -28.41
C VAL A 192 10.20 27.84 -28.37
N ASP A 193 10.80 27.46 -27.22
CA ASP A 193 12.25 27.29 -27.07
C ASP A 193 12.79 26.02 -27.78
N GLY A 194 11.91 25.23 -28.43
CA GLY A 194 12.29 24.04 -29.18
C GLY A 194 12.39 22.77 -28.38
N ALA A 195 11.86 22.73 -27.15
CA ALA A 195 11.84 21.53 -26.35
C ALA A 195 10.87 20.47 -26.93
N ASN A 196 11.35 19.24 -27.05
CA ASN A 196 10.48 18.12 -27.42
C ASN A 196 9.64 17.64 -26.23
N GLN A 197 8.60 16.82 -26.48
CA GLN A 197 7.68 16.36 -25.45
C GLN A 197 8.37 15.61 -24.29
N LEU A 198 9.44 14.87 -24.54
CA LEU A 198 10.20 14.18 -23.49
C LEU A 198 10.97 15.17 -22.61
N GLN A 199 11.49 16.23 -23.20
CA GLN A 199 12.16 17.32 -22.48
C GLN A 199 11.16 18.09 -21.61
N VAL A 200 10.00 18.46 -22.16
CA VAL A 200 8.89 19.05 -21.41
C VAL A 200 8.47 18.15 -20.24
N PHE A 201 8.27 16.87 -20.50
CA PHE A 201 7.90 15.91 -19.46
C PHE A 201 8.94 15.85 -18.32
N ARG A 202 10.23 15.73 -18.66
CA ARG A 202 11.29 15.56 -17.68
C ARG A 202 11.64 16.85 -16.92
N HIS A 203 11.61 18.01 -17.57
CA HIS A 203 12.11 19.26 -17.03
C HIS A 203 11.01 20.20 -16.52
N ILE A 204 9.75 19.98 -16.92
CA ILE A 204 8.61 20.79 -16.47
C ILE A 204 7.59 19.89 -15.75
N THR A 205 7.01 18.89 -16.43
CA THR A 205 5.92 18.10 -15.88
C THR A 205 6.30 17.36 -14.59
N ILE A 206 7.42 16.63 -14.58
CA ILE A 206 7.85 15.87 -13.40
C ILE A 206 8.22 16.78 -12.23
N PRO A 207 8.98 17.88 -12.39
CA PRO A 207 9.24 18.85 -11.34
C PRO A 207 7.97 19.49 -10.75
N GLU A 208 7.05 19.92 -11.59
CA GLU A 208 5.77 20.51 -11.15
C GLU A 208 4.88 19.49 -10.41
N LEU A 209 4.93 18.21 -10.81
CA LEU A 209 4.20 17.14 -10.14
C LEU A 209 4.88 16.64 -8.86
N ARG A 210 6.08 17.09 -8.53
CA ARG A 210 6.86 16.57 -7.39
C ARG A 210 6.10 16.54 -6.06
N PRO A 211 5.34 17.59 -5.66
CA PRO A 211 4.58 17.56 -4.41
C PRO A 211 3.49 16.46 -4.43
N ALA A 212 2.76 16.34 -5.54
CA ALA A 212 1.74 15.31 -5.71
C ALA A 212 2.33 13.90 -5.77
N LEU A 213 3.43 13.72 -6.50
CA LEU A 213 4.17 12.45 -6.55
C LEU A 213 4.64 12.02 -5.16
N THR A 214 5.20 12.93 -4.38
CA THR A 214 5.64 12.64 -3.00
C THR A 214 4.47 12.20 -2.12
N MET A 215 3.33 12.89 -2.21
CA MET A 215 2.12 12.53 -1.47
C MET A 215 1.62 11.14 -1.85
N VAL A 216 1.53 10.84 -3.14
CA VAL A 216 1.04 9.54 -3.64
C VAL A 216 2.01 8.42 -3.25
N VAL A 217 3.32 8.60 -3.47
CA VAL A 217 4.36 7.63 -3.09
C VAL A 217 4.28 7.33 -1.59
N THR A 218 4.22 8.36 -0.74
CA THR A 218 4.13 8.16 0.71
C THR A 218 2.88 7.39 1.10
N THR A 219 1.74 7.69 0.47
CA THR A 219 0.49 6.97 0.72
C THR A 219 0.63 5.50 0.34
N MET A 220 1.25 5.19 -0.81
CA MET A 220 1.49 3.81 -1.24
C MET A 220 2.45 3.07 -0.31
N LEU A 221 3.53 3.70 0.13
CA LEU A 221 4.48 3.12 1.08
C LEU A 221 3.81 2.73 2.41
N VAL A 222 2.97 3.61 2.96
CA VAL A 222 2.22 3.34 4.20
C VAL A 222 1.21 2.20 3.99
N ASN A 223 0.52 2.14 2.84
CA ASN A 223 -0.42 1.07 2.54
C ASN A 223 0.26 -0.29 2.39
N VAL A 224 1.43 -0.34 1.75
CA VAL A 224 2.22 -1.58 1.61
C VAL A 224 2.63 -2.17 2.97
N LEU A 225 3.07 -1.34 3.91
CA LEU A 225 3.45 -1.86 5.23
C LEU A 225 2.29 -2.55 5.95
N LYS A 226 1.07 -2.16 5.64
CA LYS A 226 -0.16 -2.73 6.22
C LYS A 226 -0.86 -3.72 5.28
N ILE A 227 -0.22 -4.15 4.18
CA ILE A 227 -0.85 -5.07 3.24
C ILE A 227 -1.21 -6.38 3.91
N PHE A 228 -2.48 -6.75 3.86
CA PHE A 228 -3.03 -7.90 4.56
C PHE A 228 -4.08 -8.62 3.72
N ASP A 229 -5.17 -7.96 3.36
CA ASP A 229 -6.40 -8.56 2.83
C ASP A 229 -6.15 -9.45 1.61
N ILE A 230 -5.39 -8.97 0.62
CA ILE A 230 -5.08 -9.69 -0.62
C ILE A 230 -4.32 -10.98 -0.29
N ILE A 231 -3.30 -10.90 0.56
CA ILE A 231 -2.49 -12.05 0.94
C ILE A 231 -3.32 -13.05 1.75
N TYR A 232 -4.07 -12.58 2.73
CA TYR A 232 -4.91 -13.40 3.59
C TYR A 232 -5.94 -14.20 2.78
N VAL A 233 -6.66 -13.54 1.88
CA VAL A 233 -7.73 -14.17 1.07
C VAL A 233 -7.18 -15.10 0.00
N MET A 234 -6.11 -14.71 -0.70
CA MET A 234 -5.66 -15.44 -1.87
C MET A 234 -4.75 -16.62 -1.52
N THR A 235 -3.80 -16.44 -0.62
CA THR A 235 -2.80 -17.46 -0.27
C THR A 235 -2.73 -17.77 1.22
N ASN A 236 -3.26 -16.89 2.06
CA ASN A 236 -3.06 -16.92 3.51
C ASN A 236 -1.57 -16.98 3.88
N GLY A 237 -0.68 -16.34 3.09
CA GLY A 237 0.76 -16.35 3.32
C GLY A 237 1.44 -17.70 3.02
N ASN A 238 0.72 -18.69 2.49
CA ASN A 238 1.30 -19.96 2.07
C ASN A 238 2.18 -19.80 0.82
N PHE A 239 2.93 -20.83 0.49
CA PHE A 239 3.82 -20.86 -0.69
C PHE A 239 4.87 -19.72 -0.70
N GLY A 240 5.31 -19.29 0.48
CA GLY A 240 6.32 -18.23 0.61
C GLY A 240 5.81 -16.80 0.37
N THR A 241 4.49 -16.57 0.43
CA THR A 241 3.87 -15.24 0.25
C THR A 241 3.56 -14.52 1.55
N GLU A 242 4.07 -15.00 2.69
CA GLU A 242 3.82 -14.38 4.00
C GLU A 242 4.28 -12.92 4.03
N VAL A 243 3.48 -12.07 4.69
CA VAL A 243 3.78 -10.66 4.94
C VAL A 243 3.61 -10.33 6.43
N ILE A 244 4.22 -9.25 6.89
CA ILE A 244 4.31 -8.92 8.32
C ILE A 244 2.93 -8.78 8.96
N ALA A 245 1.99 -8.05 8.32
CA ALA A 245 0.64 -7.87 8.86
C ALA A 245 -0.16 -9.17 8.90
N ASN A 246 0.01 -10.06 7.90
CA ASN A 246 -0.65 -11.37 7.90
C ASN A 246 -0.08 -12.28 9.00
N ARG A 247 1.24 -12.25 9.22
CA ARG A 247 1.86 -12.99 10.33
C ARG A 247 1.40 -12.47 11.69
N MET A 248 1.33 -11.15 11.87
CA MET A 248 0.78 -10.54 13.07
C MET A 248 -0.64 -11.06 13.38
N PHE A 249 -1.51 -11.06 12.37
CA PHE A 249 -2.87 -11.58 12.49
C PHE A 249 -2.90 -13.05 12.89
N LYS A 250 -2.08 -13.89 12.26
CA LYS A 250 -1.98 -15.32 12.60
C LYS A 250 -1.49 -15.55 14.03
N GLU A 251 -0.46 -14.81 14.48
CA GLU A 251 0.03 -14.94 15.85
C GLU A 251 -1.06 -14.57 16.86
N MET A 252 -1.85 -13.53 16.58
CA MET A 252 -2.92 -13.10 17.46
C MET A 252 -4.11 -14.08 17.47
N PHE A 253 -4.65 -14.40 16.31
CA PHE A 253 -5.96 -15.04 16.18
C PHE A 253 -5.90 -16.55 15.90
N GLN A 254 -4.87 -17.06 15.23
CA GLN A 254 -4.74 -18.49 14.94
C GLN A 254 -3.87 -19.20 15.97
N PHE A 255 -2.78 -18.57 16.40
CA PHE A 255 -1.85 -19.17 17.36
C PHE A 255 -2.10 -18.70 18.80
N SER A 256 -3.00 -17.75 19.03
CA SER A 256 -3.31 -17.17 20.35
C SER A 256 -2.03 -16.74 21.09
N ASN A 257 -1.09 -16.11 20.39
CA ASN A 257 0.17 -15.63 20.92
C ASN A 257 0.20 -14.11 20.95
N THR A 258 -0.35 -13.54 22.01
CA THR A 258 -0.48 -12.09 22.17
C THR A 258 0.87 -11.38 22.19
N GLY A 259 1.87 -11.95 22.90
CA GLY A 259 3.20 -11.36 23.01
C GLY A 259 3.88 -11.19 21.65
N ARG A 260 3.93 -12.25 20.82
CA ARG A 260 4.52 -12.17 19.47
C ARG A 260 3.74 -11.26 18.54
N ALA A 261 2.41 -11.36 18.54
CA ALA A 261 1.56 -10.48 17.74
C ALA A 261 1.81 -9.00 18.06
N SER A 262 1.89 -8.68 19.35
CA SER A 262 2.19 -7.32 19.84
C SER A 262 3.60 -6.87 19.45
N ALA A 263 4.61 -7.73 19.54
CA ALA A 263 5.97 -7.40 19.09
C ALA A 263 6.04 -7.13 17.58
N ILE A 264 5.33 -7.93 16.76
CA ILE A 264 5.22 -7.69 15.31
C ILE A 264 4.51 -6.36 15.03
N ALA A 265 3.43 -6.04 15.76
CA ALA A 265 2.72 -4.77 15.64
C ALA A 265 3.60 -3.57 15.97
N VAL A 266 4.40 -3.64 17.04
CA VAL A 266 5.37 -2.60 17.42
C VAL A 266 6.41 -2.40 16.33
N VAL A 267 6.97 -3.49 15.78
CA VAL A 267 7.96 -3.41 14.69
C VAL A 267 7.34 -2.78 13.43
N LEU A 268 6.11 -3.17 13.04
CA LEU A 268 5.38 -2.54 11.94
C LEU A 268 5.20 -1.03 12.18
N PHE A 269 4.80 -0.65 13.38
CA PHE A 269 4.62 0.75 13.74
C PHE A 269 5.94 1.53 13.61
N LEU A 270 7.03 0.97 14.13
CA LEU A 270 8.37 1.57 14.02
C LEU A 270 8.84 1.71 12.56
N MET A 271 8.48 0.79 11.67
CA MET A 271 8.80 0.87 10.24
C MET A 271 8.04 2.00 9.52
N ILE A 272 6.87 2.41 10.01
CA ILE A 272 6.10 3.52 9.44
C ILE A 272 6.69 4.88 9.83
N ILE A 273 7.28 5.02 11.01
CA ILE A 273 7.80 6.31 11.54
C ILE A 273 8.78 7.00 10.58
N PRO A 274 9.82 6.35 10.04
CA PRO A 274 10.74 7.01 9.11
C PRO A 274 10.07 7.56 7.86
N ILE A 275 9.07 6.85 7.32
CA ILE A 275 8.30 7.27 6.14
C ILE A 275 7.48 8.52 6.47
N MET A 276 6.79 8.52 7.61
CA MET A 276 6.02 9.68 8.07
C MET A 276 6.94 10.89 8.35
N TYR A 277 8.07 10.66 9.00
CA TYR A 277 9.04 11.71 9.29
C TYR A 277 9.57 12.36 8.01
N ALA A 278 9.95 11.54 7.02
CA ALA A 278 10.41 12.03 5.71
C ALA A 278 9.35 12.91 5.02
N ASN A 279 8.07 12.48 5.06
CA ASN A 279 6.95 13.23 4.48
C ASN A 279 6.73 14.58 5.19
N VAL A 280 6.69 14.58 6.53
CA VAL A 280 6.50 15.82 7.31
C VAL A 280 7.65 16.78 7.06
N ARG A 281 8.89 16.30 7.06
CA ARG A 281 10.07 17.14 6.81
C ARG A 281 10.05 17.77 5.41
N GLN A 282 9.57 17.04 4.41
CA GLN A 282 9.44 17.57 3.05
C GLN A 282 8.39 18.68 2.98
N LYS A 283 7.20 18.47 3.57
CA LYS A 283 6.16 19.50 3.62
C LYS A 283 6.60 20.78 4.29
N LEU A 284 7.42 20.68 5.36
CA LEU A 284 7.98 21.85 6.06
C LEU A 284 9.05 22.59 5.24
N ARG A 285 9.59 22.00 4.18
CA ARG A 285 10.55 22.66 3.29
C ARG A 285 9.90 23.32 2.08
N GLU A 286 8.67 22.92 1.75
CA GLU A 286 7.91 23.39 0.59
C GLU A 286 6.92 24.51 0.97
N GLY A 287 6.65 24.74 2.27
CA GLY A 287 5.84 25.83 2.83
C GLY A 287 6.72 26.91 3.47
#